data_5fe34cb3a978c755e48fdcd9cd16706b
#
_entry.id   5fe34cb3a978c755e48fdcd9cd16706b
#
_cell.length_a   1.000
_cell.length_b   1.000
_cell.length_c   1.000
_cell.angle_alpha   90.00
_cell.angle_beta   90.00
_cell.angle_gamma   90.00
#
_symmetry.space_group_name_H-M   'P 1'
#
loop_
_entity.id
_entity.type
_entity.pdbx_description
1 polymer ?
#
loop_
_entity_poly.entity_id
_entity_poly.type
_entity_poly.pdbx_seq_one_letter_code
_entity_poly.pdbx_strand_id
1 'polypeptide(L)'
;MEGFGIAEINNEIFSRIAGKSYKVNCSVPLGDLRYLELLHKNLRGEILRGEMICNERIAADVLEIFKKLFAAGYPIEKVRLIDEYDADDELSMRDNNSSSFNFRFVSFTNRISLHGCGLAVDINPLYNPYIKTVDGKKIIAPDNSADFEDRDKNFPYKITADDLCCRLFKEHGFLWGGDCWDDEKDYQHFFIEEGIVR
;
A
#
# COMPACT_ATOMS: atom_id res chain seq x y z
N MET A 1 22.04 -1.01 1.55
CA MET A 1 21.92 -2.00 0.45
C MET A 1 21.68 -1.17 -0.80
N GLU A 2 22.46 -1.39 -1.86
CA GLU A 2 22.30 -0.66 -3.11
C GLU A 2 20.90 -0.94 -3.68
N GLY A 3 20.23 0.09 -4.25
CA GLY A 3 18.88 0.00 -4.78
C GLY A 3 17.75 0.25 -3.78
N PHE A 4 18.08 0.69 -2.56
CA PHE A 4 17.12 1.18 -1.57
C PHE A 4 17.50 2.60 -1.15
N GLY A 5 16.54 3.50 -1.17
CA GLY A 5 16.75 4.90 -0.84
C GLY A 5 15.50 5.60 -0.32
N ILE A 6 15.70 6.65 0.44
CA ILE A 6 14.68 7.63 0.84
C ILE A 6 15.17 8.99 0.40
N ALA A 7 14.32 9.76 -0.26
CA ALA A 7 14.60 11.13 -0.68
C ALA A 7 13.39 12.04 -0.44
N GLU A 8 13.66 13.33 -0.37
CA GLU A 8 12.61 14.36 -0.47
C GLU A 8 12.03 14.40 -1.89
N ILE A 9 10.80 14.88 -2.01
CA ILE A 9 10.16 15.05 -3.30
C ILE A 9 10.83 16.24 -4.04
N ASN A 10 11.65 15.92 -5.03
CA ASN A 10 12.27 16.93 -5.89
C ASN A 10 11.32 17.34 -7.05
N ASN A 11 11.75 18.31 -7.86
CA ASN A 11 10.93 18.82 -8.98
C ASN A 11 10.59 17.75 -10.03
N GLU A 12 11.48 16.78 -10.26
CA GLU A 12 11.25 15.68 -11.19
C GLU A 12 10.14 14.77 -10.70
N ILE A 13 10.23 14.29 -9.45
CA ILE A 13 9.19 13.46 -8.82
C ILE A 13 7.89 14.26 -8.72
N PHE A 14 7.95 15.54 -8.30
CA PHE A 14 6.77 16.38 -8.20
C PHE A 14 6.02 16.49 -9.54
N SER A 15 6.75 16.64 -10.65
CA SER A 15 6.12 16.72 -11.98
C SER A 15 5.34 15.46 -12.39
N ARG A 16 5.69 14.31 -11.83
CA ARG A 16 5.00 13.02 -12.10
C ARG A 16 3.69 12.89 -11.32
N ILE A 17 3.62 13.48 -10.11
CA ILE A 17 2.51 13.31 -9.15
C ILE A 17 1.53 14.49 -9.13
N ALA A 18 1.97 15.67 -9.57
CA ALA A 18 1.18 16.90 -9.53
C ALA A 18 -0.11 16.77 -10.36
N GLY A 19 -1.25 17.07 -9.71
CA GLY A 19 -2.58 16.95 -10.32
C GLY A 19 -3.13 15.51 -10.40
N LYS A 20 -2.34 14.50 -10.03
CA LYS A 20 -2.71 13.10 -9.95
C LYS A 20 -2.87 12.66 -8.48
N SER A 21 -1.91 11.93 -7.92
CA SER A 21 -1.95 11.57 -6.50
C SER A 21 -1.80 12.79 -5.59
N TYR A 22 -0.99 13.78 -5.97
CA TYR A 22 -0.88 15.08 -5.28
C TYR A 22 -1.82 16.10 -5.93
N LYS A 23 -3.09 16.06 -5.54
CA LYS A 23 -4.16 16.90 -6.11
C LYS A 23 -4.01 18.37 -5.69
N VAL A 24 -4.60 19.29 -6.46
CA VAL A 24 -4.56 20.73 -6.19
C VAL A 24 -5.09 21.08 -4.78
N ASN A 25 -6.04 20.31 -4.28
CA ASN A 25 -6.62 20.48 -2.95
C ASN A 25 -5.95 19.58 -1.89
N CYS A 26 -4.79 19.01 -2.17
CA CYS A 26 -4.05 18.22 -1.20
C CYS A 26 -3.66 19.08 0.00
N SER A 27 -4.05 18.64 1.19
CA SER A 27 -3.75 19.32 2.45
C SER A 27 -2.50 18.79 3.15
N VAL A 28 -1.90 17.71 2.63
CA VAL A 28 -0.64 17.17 3.15
C VAL A 28 0.50 18.04 2.60
N PRO A 29 1.35 18.64 3.46
CA PRO A 29 2.52 19.38 2.99
C PRO A 29 3.44 18.48 2.15
N LEU A 30 3.93 18.98 1.02
CA LEU A 30 4.86 18.21 0.18
C LEU A 30 6.12 17.80 0.95
N GLY A 31 6.58 18.65 1.87
CA GLY A 31 7.73 18.38 2.74
C GLY A 31 7.54 17.20 3.72
N ASP A 32 6.30 16.79 3.98
CA ASP A 32 5.97 15.65 4.85
C ASP A 32 5.97 14.32 4.07
N LEU A 33 6.15 14.36 2.75
CA LEU A 33 6.22 13.18 1.89
C LEU A 33 7.67 12.81 1.58
N ARG A 34 7.90 11.50 1.42
CA ARG A 34 9.20 10.93 1.01
C ARG A 34 9.01 10.00 -0.17
N TYR A 35 9.91 10.11 -1.11
CA TYR A 35 10.06 9.17 -2.21
C TYR A 35 11.00 8.04 -1.80
N LEU A 36 10.58 6.81 -2.00
CA LEU A 36 11.33 5.60 -1.72
C LEU A 36 11.71 4.91 -3.02
N GLU A 37 12.98 4.58 -3.15
CA GLU A 37 13.47 3.58 -4.10
C GLU A 37 13.54 2.23 -3.40
N LEU A 38 12.96 1.20 -4.00
CA LEU A 38 12.81 -0.11 -3.42
C LEU A 38 13.27 -1.19 -4.39
N LEU A 39 13.73 -2.32 -3.86
CA LEU A 39 13.85 -3.57 -4.62
C LEU A 39 12.81 -4.56 -4.12
N HIS A 40 12.23 -5.31 -5.04
CA HIS A 40 11.32 -6.40 -4.71
C HIS A 40 11.55 -7.60 -5.64
N LYS A 41 10.99 -8.73 -5.28
CA LYS A 41 11.01 -9.95 -6.10
C LYS A 41 9.59 -10.38 -6.38
N ASN A 42 9.31 -10.80 -7.61
CA ASN A 42 8.05 -11.46 -7.93
C ASN A 42 8.12 -12.98 -7.68
N LEU A 43 7.04 -13.70 -7.95
CA LEU A 43 7.00 -15.16 -7.79
C LEU A 43 8.01 -15.92 -8.67
N ARG A 44 8.49 -15.31 -9.75
CA ARG A 44 9.53 -15.90 -10.62
C ARG A 44 10.93 -15.67 -10.06
N GLY A 45 11.07 -14.95 -8.93
CA GLY A 45 12.35 -14.58 -8.34
C GLY A 45 13.08 -13.47 -9.07
N GLU A 46 12.43 -12.79 -10.02
CA GLU A 46 12.99 -11.64 -10.73
C GLU A 46 13.16 -10.47 -9.77
N ILE A 47 14.33 -9.87 -9.78
CA ILE A 47 14.62 -8.66 -9.01
C ILE A 47 14.16 -7.44 -9.80
N LEU A 48 13.24 -6.69 -9.23
CA LEU A 48 12.62 -5.53 -9.85
C LEU A 48 12.90 -4.28 -9.00
N ARG A 49 12.97 -3.13 -9.68
CA ARG A 49 13.01 -1.81 -9.02
C ARG A 49 11.59 -1.32 -8.82
N GLY A 50 11.32 -0.83 -7.61
CA GLY A 50 10.04 -0.25 -7.23
C GLY A 50 10.18 1.18 -6.75
N GLU A 51 9.10 1.93 -6.80
CA GLU A 51 8.97 3.30 -6.36
C GLU A 51 7.72 3.45 -5.48
N MET A 52 7.84 4.17 -4.38
CA MET A 52 6.70 4.44 -3.49
C MET A 52 6.82 5.86 -2.93
N ILE A 53 5.70 6.52 -2.70
CA ILE A 53 5.65 7.76 -1.92
C ILE A 53 4.83 7.49 -0.68
N CYS A 54 5.34 7.86 0.49
CA CYS A 54 4.62 7.79 1.76
C CYS A 54 4.97 8.99 2.65
N ASN A 55 4.29 9.11 3.78
CA ASN A 55 4.61 10.13 4.78
C ASN A 55 5.97 9.86 5.42
N GLU A 56 6.72 10.92 5.75
CA GLU A 56 8.03 10.83 6.42
C GLU A 56 7.98 10.01 7.71
N ARG A 57 6.83 10.05 8.41
CA ARG A 57 6.60 9.34 9.67
C ARG A 57 6.74 7.83 9.55
N ILE A 58 6.50 7.27 8.38
CA ILE A 58 6.56 5.82 8.12
C ILE A 58 7.66 5.43 7.12
N ALA A 59 8.29 6.39 6.47
CA ALA A 59 9.20 6.13 5.35
C ALA A 59 10.39 5.24 5.73
N ALA A 60 10.99 5.48 6.89
CA ALA A 60 12.12 4.68 7.38
C ALA A 60 11.69 3.23 7.72
N ASP A 61 10.54 3.07 8.36
CA ASP A 61 9.98 1.76 8.70
C ASP A 61 9.63 0.97 7.44
N VAL A 62 8.94 1.59 6.48
CA VAL A 62 8.58 0.97 5.18
C VAL A 62 9.85 0.52 4.44
N LEU A 63 10.88 1.38 4.37
CA LEU A 63 12.14 1.02 3.72
C LEU A 63 12.79 -0.21 4.39
N GLU A 64 12.81 -0.27 5.71
CA GLU A 64 13.41 -1.38 6.46
C GLU A 64 12.59 -2.68 6.29
N ILE A 65 11.26 -2.59 6.29
CA ILE A 65 10.36 -3.71 6.00
C ILE A 65 10.66 -4.28 4.61
N PHE A 66 10.71 -3.42 3.58
CA PHE A 66 10.99 -3.85 2.21
C PHE A 66 12.37 -4.48 2.05
N LYS A 67 13.40 -3.99 2.75
CA LYS A 67 14.74 -4.63 2.79
C LYS A 67 14.67 -6.04 3.37
N LYS A 68 13.93 -6.24 4.46
CA LYS A 68 13.75 -7.55 5.11
C LYS A 68 12.97 -8.51 4.21
N LEU A 69 11.87 -8.04 3.61
CA LEU A 69 11.08 -8.82 2.65
C LEU A 69 11.91 -9.24 1.43
N PHE A 70 12.68 -8.31 0.86
CA PHE A 70 13.57 -8.58 -0.26
C PHE A 70 14.65 -9.62 0.10
N ALA A 71 15.29 -9.47 1.25
CA ALA A 71 16.32 -10.41 1.74
C ALA A 71 15.75 -11.82 1.96
N ALA A 72 14.52 -11.92 2.45
CA ALA A 72 13.80 -13.19 2.64
C ALA A 72 13.27 -13.81 1.32
N GLY A 73 13.34 -13.07 0.21
CA GLY A 73 12.75 -13.51 -1.05
C GLY A 73 11.23 -13.50 -1.06
N TYR A 74 10.62 -12.68 -0.18
CA TYR A 74 9.15 -12.56 -0.13
C TYR A 74 8.61 -11.95 -1.43
N PRO A 75 7.58 -12.56 -2.04
CA PRO A 75 7.12 -12.12 -3.34
C PRO A 75 6.24 -10.86 -3.26
N ILE A 76 6.62 -9.82 -3.98
CA ILE A 76 5.81 -8.63 -4.26
C ILE A 76 5.81 -8.45 -5.77
N GLU A 77 4.63 -8.39 -6.40
CA GLU A 77 4.54 -8.40 -7.86
C GLU A 77 4.98 -7.08 -8.47
N LYS A 78 4.44 -5.97 -7.99
CA LYS A 78 4.73 -4.62 -8.48
C LYS A 78 4.79 -3.62 -7.33
N VAL A 79 5.63 -2.61 -7.50
CA VAL A 79 5.69 -1.42 -6.64
C VAL A 79 5.93 -0.22 -7.55
N ARG A 80 4.87 0.47 -7.94
CA ARG A 80 4.91 1.64 -8.83
C ARG A 80 4.16 2.80 -8.19
N LEU A 81 4.54 4.03 -8.54
CA LEU A 81 3.74 5.18 -8.18
C LEU A 81 2.32 5.01 -8.74
N ILE A 82 1.32 5.27 -7.92
CA ILE A 82 -0.09 5.17 -8.35
C ILE A 82 -0.39 6.12 -9.52
N ASP A 83 0.43 7.11 -9.70
CA ASP A 83 0.40 8.10 -10.78
C ASP A 83 0.59 7.48 -12.17
N GLU A 84 1.20 6.29 -12.28
CA GLU A 84 1.28 5.50 -13.52
C GLU A 84 -0.09 4.93 -13.92
N TYR A 85 -1.04 4.91 -12.98
CA TYR A 85 -2.45 4.55 -13.16
C TYR A 85 -3.37 5.78 -13.10
N ASP A 86 -2.83 7.00 -13.35
CA ASP A 86 -3.55 8.27 -13.23
C ASP A 86 -4.21 8.49 -11.87
N ALA A 87 -3.60 7.94 -10.80
CA ALA A 87 -4.08 7.94 -9.42
C ALA A 87 -5.45 7.22 -9.24
N ASP A 88 -5.78 6.31 -10.13
CA ASP A 88 -6.93 5.43 -10.02
C ASP A 88 -6.56 4.19 -9.19
N ASP A 89 -7.14 4.11 -7.97
CA ASP A 89 -6.90 3.02 -7.04
C ASP A 89 -7.34 1.67 -7.61
N GLU A 90 -8.49 1.62 -8.29
CA GLU A 90 -9.03 0.37 -8.83
C GLU A 90 -8.13 -0.19 -9.92
N LEU A 91 -7.68 0.65 -10.85
CA LEU A 91 -6.75 0.22 -11.90
C LEU A 91 -5.42 -0.27 -11.32
N SER A 92 -4.89 0.43 -10.32
CA SER A 92 -3.65 0.06 -9.62
C SER A 92 -3.79 -1.30 -8.92
N MET A 93 -4.86 -1.49 -8.14
CA MET A 93 -5.12 -2.73 -7.41
C MET A 93 -5.35 -3.92 -8.37
N ARG A 94 -6.09 -3.71 -9.47
CA ARG A 94 -6.33 -4.75 -10.50
C ARG A 94 -5.05 -5.25 -11.16
N ASP A 95 -4.04 -4.40 -11.26
CA ASP A 95 -2.71 -4.73 -11.79
C ASP A 95 -1.74 -5.25 -10.70
N ASN A 96 -2.27 -5.58 -9.51
CA ASN A 96 -1.52 -6.06 -8.35
C ASN A 96 -0.37 -5.14 -7.93
N ASN A 97 -0.59 -3.83 -8.03
CA ASN A 97 0.40 -2.83 -7.68
C ASN A 97 0.35 -2.47 -6.19
N SER A 98 1.42 -2.74 -5.46
CA SER A 98 1.60 -2.30 -4.08
C SER A 98 1.90 -0.79 -4.06
N SER A 99 1.18 -0.03 -3.24
CA SER A 99 1.24 1.44 -3.23
C SER A 99 1.01 2.03 -1.84
N SER A 100 1.19 3.35 -1.69
CA SER A 100 0.95 4.06 -0.44
C SER A 100 0.21 5.37 -0.68
N PHE A 101 0.90 6.48 -0.94
CA PHE A 101 0.28 7.80 -1.03
C PHE A 101 -0.63 7.95 -2.25
N ASN A 102 -1.89 8.33 -2.00
CA ASN A 102 -2.86 8.81 -3.00
C ASN A 102 -3.87 9.73 -2.31
N PHE A 103 -3.77 11.04 -2.53
CA PHE A 103 -4.65 11.99 -1.87
C PHE A 103 -6.11 11.82 -2.30
N ARG A 104 -6.92 11.33 -1.38
CA ARG A 104 -8.37 11.14 -1.56
C ARG A 104 -9.09 11.12 -0.22
N PHE A 105 -10.39 11.34 -0.28
CA PHE A 105 -11.26 11.17 0.88
C PHE A 105 -11.78 9.74 0.97
N VAL A 106 -12.10 9.29 2.17
CA VAL A 106 -12.86 8.05 2.37
C VAL A 106 -14.24 8.24 1.74
N SER A 107 -14.67 7.26 0.94
CA SER A 107 -15.92 7.32 0.20
C SER A 107 -17.10 7.75 1.08
N PHE A 108 -17.88 8.70 0.57
CA PHE A 108 -19.06 9.27 1.25
C PHE A 108 -18.77 10.01 2.57
N THR A 109 -17.52 10.41 2.81
CA THR A 109 -17.13 11.18 4.00
C THR A 109 -16.26 12.38 3.63
N ASN A 110 -16.06 13.30 4.60
CA ASN A 110 -15.08 14.39 4.50
C ASN A 110 -13.74 14.03 5.19
N ARG A 111 -13.54 12.78 5.59
CA ARG A 111 -12.30 12.31 6.20
C ARG A 111 -11.30 11.94 5.10
N ILE A 112 -10.08 12.46 5.21
CA ILE A 112 -8.98 12.06 4.32
C ILE A 112 -8.67 10.58 4.60
N SER A 113 -8.47 9.81 3.56
CA SER A 113 -8.01 8.41 3.66
C SER A 113 -6.59 8.37 4.24
N LEU A 114 -6.24 7.30 4.94
CA LEU A 114 -4.86 7.09 5.41
C LEU A 114 -3.85 7.03 4.25
N HIS A 115 -4.26 6.53 3.08
CA HIS A 115 -3.49 6.70 1.84
C HIS A 115 -3.37 8.17 1.44
N GLY A 116 -4.43 8.95 1.62
CA GLY A 116 -4.41 10.39 1.38
C GLY A 116 -3.44 11.15 2.29
N CYS A 117 -3.17 10.62 3.48
CA CYS A 117 -2.15 11.11 4.41
C CYS A 117 -0.77 10.50 4.17
N GLY A 118 -0.64 9.48 3.34
CA GLY A 118 0.57 8.69 3.14
C GLY A 118 0.93 7.81 4.33
N LEU A 119 -0.05 7.44 5.18
CA LEU A 119 0.12 6.67 6.42
C LEU A 119 -0.36 5.21 6.28
N ALA A 120 -0.65 4.77 5.08
CA ALA A 120 -1.03 3.40 4.77
C ALA A 120 -0.23 2.86 3.58
N VAL A 121 -0.07 1.53 3.55
CA VAL A 121 0.60 0.78 2.49
C VAL A 121 -0.24 -0.43 2.14
N ASP A 122 -0.52 -0.60 0.86
CA ASP A 122 -1.18 -1.79 0.32
C ASP A 122 -0.15 -2.71 -0.34
N ILE A 123 -0.20 -4.00 -0.02
CA ILE A 123 0.73 -5.02 -0.53
C ILE A 123 -0.04 -6.10 -1.30
N ASN A 124 0.33 -6.32 -2.56
CA ASN A 124 -0.26 -7.33 -3.45
C ASN A 124 -1.80 -7.30 -3.46
N PRO A 125 -2.44 -6.17 -3.80
CA PRO A 125 -3.87 -5.94 -3.58
C PRO A 125 -4.79 -6.90 -4.32
N LEU A 126 -4.45 -7.32 -5.54
CA LEU A 126 -5.26 -8.27 -6.32
C LEU A 126 -5.51 -9.57 -5.54
N TYR A 127 -4.49 -10.08 -4.86
CA TYR A 127 -4.54 -11.33 -4.09
C TYR A 127 -4.97 -11.14 -2.64
N ASN A 128 -5.08 -9.90 -2.18
CA ASN A 128 -5.42 -9.54 -0.81
C ASN A 128 -6.54 -8.50 -0.78
N PRO A 129 -7.73 -8.84 -1.30
CA PRO A 129 -8.79 -7.86 -1.52
C PRO A 129 -9.34 -7.25 -0.23
N TYR A 130 -9.88 -6.04 -0.39
CA TYR A 130 -10.86 -5.49 0.52
C TYR A 130 -12.19 -6.21 0.32
N ILE A 131 -12.83 -6.64 1.41
CA ILE A 131 -14.11 -7.36 1.40
C ILE A 131 -15.02 -6.75 2.45
N LYS A 132 -16.23 -6.34 2.04
CA LYS A 132 -17.26 -5.83 2.95
C LYS A 132 -18.63 -6.37 2.55
N THR A 133 -19.49 -6.60 3.55
CA THR A 133 -20.88 -6.94 3.31
C THR A 133 -21.77 -5.77 3.72
N VAL A 134 -22.56 -5.25 2.77
CA VAL A 134 -23.53 -4.17 3.00
C VAL A 134 -24.90 -4.63 2.51
N ASP A 135 -25.90 -4.63 3.36
CA ASP A 135 -27.27 -5.08 3.06
C ASP A 135 -27.32 -6.46 2.38
N GLY A 136 -26.49 -7.38 2.87
CA GLY A 136 -26.38 -8.76 2.34
C GLY A 136 -25.67 -8.86 0.98
N LYS A 137 -25.17 -7.76 0.44
CA LYS A 137 -24.36 -7.75 -0.78
C LYS A 137 -22.89 -7.62 -0.44
N LYS A 138 -22.08 -8.50 -1.03
CA LYS A 138 -20.64 -8.44 -0.88
C LYS A 138 -20.06 -7.42 -1.86
N ILE A 139 -19.20 -6.55 -1.34
CA ILE A 139 -18.36 -5.61 -2.08
C ILE A 139 -16.94 -6.14 -1.99
N ILE A 140 -16.26 -6.25 -3.13
CA ILE A 140 -14.88 -6.71 -3.21
C ILE A 140 -14.11 -5.68 -4.05
N ALA A 141 -12.94 -5.28 -3.57
CA ALA A 141 -12.01 -4.42 -4.32
C ALA A 141 -10.58 -4.98 -4.24
N PRO A 142 -9.89 -5.06 -5.40
CA PRO A 142 -10.35 -4.74 -6.74
C PRO A 142 -11.43 -5.71 -7.26
N ASP A 143 -12.23 -5.27 -8.23
CA ASP A 143 -13.39 -6.02 -8.74
C ASP A 143 -13.04 -7.35 -9.41
N ASN A 144 -11.78 -7.51 -9.87
CA ASN A 144 -11.25 -8.73 -10.47
C ASN A 144 -10.63 -9.71 -9.46
N SER A 145 -10.80 -9.49 -8.17
CA SER A 145 -10.20 -10.31 -7.10
C SER A 145 -11.12 -11.37 -6.49
N ALA A 146 -12.28 -11.62 -7.09
CA ALA A 146 -13.28 -12.56 -6.55
C ALA A 146 -12.74 -13.98 -6.30
N ASP A 147 -11.77 -14.45 -7.09
CA ASP A 147 -11.14 -15.76 -6.92
C ASP A 147 -10.31 -15.87 -5.63
N PHE A 148 -9.93 -14.74 -5.01
CA PHE A 148 -9.08 -14.63 -3.83
C PHE A 148 -9.83 -14.26 -2.56
N GLU A 149 -11.16 -14.18 -2.61
CA GLU A 149 -12.00 -13.87 -1.45
C GLU A 149 -12.03 -15.00 -0.40
N ASP A 150 -11.96 -16.25 -0.89
CA ASP A 150 -11.98 -17.44 -0.03
C ASP A 150 -10.58 -17.63 0.60
N ARG A 151 -10.44 -17.13 1.83
CA ARG A 151 -9.17 -17.13 2.56
C ARG A 151 -8.76 -18.52 3.10
N ASP A 152 -9.61 -19.53 3.01
CA ASP A 152 -9.25 -20.92 3.33
C ASP A 152 -8.44 -21.57 2.19
N LYS A 153 -8.63 -21.10 0.96
CA LYS A 153 -7.85 -21.55 -0.19
C LYS A 153 -6.39 -21.10 -0.11
N ASN A 154 -5.51 -21.94 -0.67
CA ASN A 154 -4.10 -21.57 -0.85
C ASN A 154 -3.88 -21.01 -2.25
N PHE A 155 -3.28 -19.82 -2.33
CA PHE A 155 -2.93 -19.14 -3.58
C PHE A 155 -1.70 -18.25 -3.38
N PRO A 156 -1.01 -17.87 -4.48
CA PRO A 156 0.19 -17.05 -4.40
C PRO A 156 -0.11 -15.65 -3.84
N TYR A 157 0.92 -15.00 -3.30
CA TYR A 157 0.87 -13.64 -2.74
C TYR A 157 -0.12 -13.44 -1.57
N LYS A 158 -0.76 -14.50 -1.05
CA LYS A 158 -1.71 -14.42 0.05
C LYS A 158 -1.03 -13.95 1.33
N ILE A 159 -1.57 -12.91 1.96
CA ILE A 159 -1.16 -12.42 3.28
C ILE A 159 -2.08 -13.02 4.33
N THR A 160 -1.50 -13.56 5.40
CA THR A 160 -2.20 -14.07 6.59
C THR A 160 -1.63 -13.44 7.85
N ALA A 161 -2.28 -13.63 8.99
CA ALA A 161 -1.82 -13.08 10.27
C ALA A 161 -0.40 -13.54 10.66
N ASP A 162 -0.03 -14.78 10.26
CA ASP A 162 1.29 -15.39 10.54
C ASP A 162 2.31 -15.17 9.40
N ASP A 163 1.89 -14.49 8.33
CA ASP A 163 2.74 -14.21 7.18
C ASP A 163 3.92 -13.28 7.56
N LEU A 164 5.05 -13.45 6.89
CA LEU A 164 6.25 -12.63 7.14
C LEU A 164 5.96 -11.15 6.94
N CYS A 165 5.23 -10.78 5.89
CA CYS A 165 4.87 -9.39 5.61
C CYS A 165 4.04 -8.82 6.77
N CYS A 166 2.98 -9.52 7.18
CA CYS A 166 2.12 -9.09 8.28
C CYS A 166 2.90 -8.91 9.59
N ARG A 167 3.78 -9.87 9.93
CA ARG A 167 4.62 -9.78 11.14
C ARG A 167 5.55 -8.58 11.09
N LEU A 168 6.25 -8.34 9.98
CA LEU A 168 7.18 -7.23 9.85
C LEU A 168 6.47 -5.89 9.97
N PHE A 169 5.33 -5.70 9.32
CA PHE A 169 4.55 -4.48 9.47
C PHE A 169 4.10 -4.27 10.92
N LYS A 170 3.61 -5.32 11.61
CA LYS A 170 3.22 -5.24 13.03
C LYS A 170 4.40 -4.96 13.96
N GLU A 171 5.57 -5.55 13.73
CA GLU A 171 6.81 -5.28 14.47
C GLU A 171 7.21 -3.80 14.36
N HIS A 172 6.93 -3.17 13.23
CA HIS A 172 7.10 -1.74 12.99
C HIS A 172 5.86 -0.91 13.38
N GLY A 173 4.89 -1.51 14.15
CA GLY A 173 3.72 -0.90 14.78
C GLY A 173 2.62 -0.48 13.82
N PHE A 174 2.56 -1.05 12.64
CA PHE A 174 1.41 -0.94 11.77
C PHE A 174 0.29 -1.86 12.26
N LEU A 175 -0.94 -1.42 12.04
CA LEU A 175 -2.12 -2.26 12.12
C LEU A 175 -2.35 -2.94 10.76
N TRP A 176 -3.00 -4.09 10.76
CA TRP A 176 -3.38 -4.81 9.54
C TRP A 176 -4.89 -4.87 9.38
N GLY A 177 -5.40 -4.49 8.22
CA GLY A 177 -6.84 -4.48 7.92
C GLY A 177 -7.49 -5.86 7.91
N GLY A 178 -6.71 -6.94 7.83
CA GLY A 178 -7.21 -8.31 8.00
C GLY A 178 -7.66 -8.63 9.43
N ASP A 179 -7.14 -7.92 10.44
CA ASP A 179 -7.48 -8.12 11.86
C ASP A 179 -8.48 -7.08 12.39
N CYS A 180 -8.53 -5.88 11.78
CA CYS A 180 -9.03 -4.69 12.45
C CYS A 180 -10.55 -4.61 12.56
N TRP A 181 -11.33 -5.03 11.60
CA TRP A 181 -12.78 -4.74 11.57
C TRP A 181 -13.60 -6.02 11.54
N ASP A 182 -14.75 -6.02 12.20
CA ASP A 182 -15.64 -7.20 12.27
C ASP A 182 -16.45 -7.37 10.99
N ASP A 183 -16.98 -6.26 10.44
CA ASP A 183 -17.90 -6.26 9.29
C ASP A 183 -17.21 -6.13 7.94
N GLU A 184 -15.91 -5.85 7.94
CA GLU A 184 -15.10 -5.70 6.74
C GLU A 184 -13.69 -6.22 6.96
N LYS A 185 -13.01 -6.64 5.89
CA LYS A 185 -11.62 -7.08 5.91
C LYS A 185 -10.87 -6.44 4.76
N ASP A 186 -9.69 -5.91 5.05
CA ASP A 186 -8.79 -5.31 4.07
C ASP A 186 -7.43 -5.99 4.15
N TYR A 187 -7.29 -7.08 3.42
CA TYR A 187 -6.13 -7.96 3.55
C TYR A 187 -4.84 -7.39 2.97
N GLN A 188 -4.92 -6.39 2.08
CA GLN A 188 -3.77 -5.69 1.51
C GLN A 188 -3.21 -4.62 2.45
N HIS A 189 -4.06 -4.05 3.35
CA HIS A 189 -3.92 -2.76 3.99
C HIS A 189 -3.16 -2.81 5.30
N PHE A 190 -2.02 -2.10 5.35
CA PHE A 190 -1.23 -1.85 6.55
C PHE A 190 -1.20 -0.35 6.84
N PHE A 191 -1.46 0.08 8.07
CA PHE A 191 -1.61 1.49 8.38
C PHE A 191 -1.19 1.86 9.80
N ILE A 192 -0.93 3.16 9.99
CA ILE A 192 -0.73 3.79 11.30
C ILE A 192 -1.86 4.78 11.53
N GLU A 193 -2.45 4.75 12.73
CA GLU A 193 -3.49 5.71 13.09
C GLU A 193 -2.94 7.14 13.16
N GLU A 194 -3.75 8.11 12.73
CA GLU A 194 -3.46 9.52 12.93
C GLU A 194 -3.41 9.82 14.44
N GLY A 195 -2.33 10.48 14.88
CA GLY A 195 -2.15 10.86 16.29
C GLY A 195 -1.18 10.00 17.08
N ILE A 196 -0.73 8.86 16.58
CA ILE A 196 0.41 8.15 17.18
C ILE A 196 1.68 8.91 16.80
N VAL A 197 2.17 9.74 17.72
CA VAL A 197 3.50 10.36 17.61
C VAL A 197 4.51 9.30 18.05
N ARG A 198 5.46 8.98 17.20
CA ARG A 198 6.59 8.10 17.49
C ARG A 198 7.84 8.92 17.72
#